data_67097fc1fde5c306f624118f3af09e47
#
_entry.id   67097fc1fde5c306f624118f3af09e47
#
_cell.length_a   1.000
_cell.length_b   1.000
_cell.length_c   1.000
_cell.angle_alpha   90.00
_cell.angle_beta   90.00
_cell.angle_gamma   90.00
#
_symmetry.space_group_name_H-M   'P 1'
#
loop_
_entity.id
_entity.type
_entity.pdbx_description
1 polymer ?
#
loop_
_entity_poly.entity_id
_entity_poly.type
_entity_poly.pdbx_seq_one_letter_code
_entity_poly.pdbx_strand_id
1 'polypeptide(L)'
;MDKKNKKARRTVRPRPAPRRAAAQDRTLAEERFQALIRLSSEFYWETDAEHRLTELVHGAGHRGALPRERLIGKSRWELHSVSPDAAGWQAHMATLEARLPFRGFEFVRQHAGGELRHFSLSGEPVFDRSGAFHGYRGVGTEITERKRAEQALARLTHYESLTGLPNRALLTDRLNHAIARADRSGSLLAVMILDLDNFKEINDALGQAVGDLVLTEAARRLQSCLRSIDTLARLGDDEFAVLLEGVPDFDEIAQVAQRLLTAVAERAEISGHELYLSASIGLAVYPVDDQEADALLRNANLAMHHAKREGRNNFQRFSHDMATRTERHAELKLQLRRALERHEFVLHFQPVVTLETGRILGAEALLRWNDKERVISPAEFIPIAEESGLIVPIGLWALQEACSQCKMWLDLGHAWMQVSVNLSPRQFRQKDIVKAIETILMQTRLPPRCLELEITETTIMHSTAHTIGALHELTALGVRISVDDFGTGYSSLAYLHRFPVHKLKIDQSFVRDIGADRADTALVGTMVALSKQLKLTSVAEGVETKEQLDYLLEIGCDAGQGHYLSLPLGAGELTSLLGKAGPGASRESPTVAPMRAQLRSLGPNRS
;
A
#
# COMPACT_ATOMS: atom_id res chain seq x y z
N MET A 1 108.90 -50.13 3.02
CA MET A 1 108.57 -50.40 1.62
C MET A 1 107.55 -49.41 1.20
N ASP A 2 108.00 -48.40 0.62
CA ASP A 2 108.23 -48.08 -0.79
C ASP A 2 106.84 -47.84 -1.50
N LYS A 3 106.48 -46.73 -1.98
CA LYS A 3 106.85 -45.96 -3.16
C LYS A 3 106.12 -44.63 -3.26
N LYS A 4 106.81 -43.56 -3.37
CA LYS A 4 106.66 -42.37 -4.13
C LYS A 4 105.51 -42.40 -5.21
N ASN A 5 104.68 -41.32 -5.18
CA ASN A 5 104.41 -40.72 -6.50
C ASN A 5 104.07 -39.21 -6.37
N LYS A 6 104.86 -38.41 -7.07
CA LYS A 6 104.72 -36.99 -7.33
C LYS A 6 103.52 -36.74 -8.24
N LYS A 7 102.59 -35.84 -7.89
CA LYS A 7 101.64 -35.23 -8.82
C LYS A 7 101.86 -33.72 -8.88
N ALA A 8 102.10 -33.28 -10.05
CA ALA A 8 102.39 -31.89 -10.46
C ALA A 8 101.17 -30.95 -10.13
N ARG A 9 101.46 -29.81 -9.53
CA ARG A 9 100.50 -28.67 -9.42
C ARG A 9 100.33 -28.06 -10.83
N ARG A 10 99.09 -28.24 -11.38
CA ARG A 10 98.58 -27.48 -12.54
C ARG A 10 97.93 -26.20 -11.98
N THR A 11 98.57 -25.08 -12.20
CA THR A 11 98.02 -23.72 -12.01
C THR A 11 96.87 -23.53 -12.99
N VAL A 12 95.58 -23.47 -12.42
CA VAL A 12 94.42 -23.09 -13.17
C VAL A 12 94.36 -21.55 -13.20
N ARG A 13 94.52 -20.96 -14.34
CA ARG A 13 94.25 -19.53 -14.56
C ARG A 13 92.75 -19.29 -14.43
N PRO A 14 92.28 -18.22 -13.69
CA PRO A 14 90.86 -17.90 -13.63
C PRO A 14 90.38 -17.47 -15.02
N ARG A 15 89.33 -18.09 -15.51
CA ARG A 15 88.60 -17.65 -16.71
C ARG A 15 87.94 -16.30 -16.44
N PRO A 16 87.98 -15.33 -17.34
CA PRO A 16 87.23 -14.10 -17.19
C PRO A 16 85.70 -14.44 -17.22
N ALA A 17 84.99 -13.97 -16.21
CA ALA A 17 83.53 -14.11 -16.14
C ALA A 17 82.81 -13.46 -17.35
N PRO A 18 81.86 -14.08 -17.95
CA PRO A 18 81.35 -13.62 -19.24
C PRO A 18 80.42 -12.40 -19.04
N ARG A 19 80.76 -11.28 -19.63
CA ARG A 19 79.86 -10.10 -19.85
C ARG A 19 78.50 -10.49 -20.48
N ARG A 20 78.42 -11.66 -21.10
CA ARG A 20 77.14 -12.24 -21.64
C ARG A 20 76.15 -12.68 -20.57
N ALA A 21 76.55 -13.20 -19.42
CA ALA A 21 75.62 -13.61 -18.38
C ALA A 21 74.89 -12.42 -17.74
N ALA A 22 75.60 -11.32 -17.46
CA ALA A 22 74.96 -10.10 -16.91
C ALA A 22 73.99 -9.40 -17.89
N ALA A 23 74.23 -9.54 -19.19
CA ALA A 23 73.32 -9.03 -20.23
C ALA A 23 72.07 -9.91 -20.35
N GLN A 24 72.19 -11.24 -20.24
CA GLN A 24 71.07 -12.18 -20.25
C GLN A 24 70.20 -12.07 -19.00
N ASP A 25 70.80 -11.87 -17.82
CA ASP A 25 70.04 -11.65 -16.57
C ASP A 25 69.26 -10.33 -16.62
N ARG A 26 69.81 -9.29 -17.25
CA ARG A 26 69.11 -8.01 -17.45
C ARG A 26 67.90 -8.18 -18.40
N THR A 27 68.06 -8.88 -19.52
CA THR A 27 67.01 -9.12 -20.51
C THR A 27 65.87 -9.97 -19.86
N LEU A 28 66.23 -10.97 -19.09
CA LEU A 28 65.25 -11.82 -18.39
C LEU A 28 64.49 -11.06 -17.28
N ALA A 29 65.15 -10.15 -16.59
CA ALA A 29 64.49 -9.29 -15.59
C ALA A 29 63.49 -8.31 -16.24
N GLU A 30 63.89 -7.73 -17.39
CA GLU A 30 63.05 -6.86 -18.21
C GLU A 30 61.83 -7.60 -18.76
N GLU A 31 62.02 -8.81 -19.31
CA GLU A 31 60.91 -9.64 -19.79
C GLU A 31 59.96 -10.04 -18.66
N ARG A 32 60.45 -10.37 -17.49
CA ARG A 32 59.65 -10.67 -16.29
C ARG A 32 58.86 -9.45 -15.83
N PHE A 33 59.47 -8.30 -15.77
CA PHE A 33 58.84 -7.03 -15.42
C PHE A 33 57.70 -6.69 -16.38
N GLN A 34 57.95 -6.74 -17.68
CA GLN A 34 56.95 -6.49 -18.71
C GLN A 34 55.83 -7.54 -18.69
N ALA A 35 56.12 -8.79 -18.36
CA ALA A 35 55.13 -9.82 -18.21
C ALA A 35 54.21 -9.56 -16.98
N LEU A 36 54.76 -9.11 -15.86
CA LEU A 36 54.01 -8.74 -14.67
C LEU A 36 53.07 -7.56 -14.94
N ILE A 37 53.57 -6.52 -15.60
CA ILE A 37 52.72 -5.36 -15.97
C ILE A 37 51.61 -5.79 -16.93
N ARG A 38 51.91 -6.64 -17.93
CA ARG A 38 50.89 -7.14 -18.86
C ARG A 38 49.83 -8.00 -18.22
N LEU A 39 50.12 -8.68 -17.13
CA LEU A 39 49.17 -9.50 -16.37
C LEU A 39 48.35 -8.68 -15.36
N SER A 40 48.80 -7.47 -15.02
CA SER A 40 48.09 -6.57 -14.12
C SER A 40 47.10 -5.67 -14.87
N SER A 41 46.10 -5.13 -14.19
CA SER A 41 45.22 -4.06 -14.67
C SER A 41 45.88 -2.67 -14.55
N GLU A 42 47.13 -2.62 -14.12
CA GLU A 42 47.90 -1.38 -13.88
C GLU A 42 48.71 -0.99 -15.12
N PHE A 43 49.08 0.27 -15.19
CA PHE A 43 50.09 0.75 -16.13
C PHE A 43 51.30 1.29 -15.38
N TYR A 44 52.48 1.02 -15.92
CA TYR A 44 53.74 1.58 -15.44
C TYR A 44 54.06 2.85 -16.17
N TRP A 45 54.65 3.81 -15.46
CA TRP A 45 55.07 5.08 -16.03
C TRP A 45 56.38 5.58 -15.42
N GLU A 46 57.18 6.29 -16.25
CA GLU A 46 58.36 7.03 -15.82
C GLU A 46 58.32 8.46 -16.33
N THR A 47 58.99 9.36 -15.62
CA THR A 47 59.21 10.74 -16.04
C THR A 47 60.69 11.10 -15.97
N ASP A 48 61.10 12.15 -16.70
CA ASP A 48 62.38 12.81 -16.54
C ASP A 48 62.42 13.75 -15.31
N ALA A 49 63.53 14.44 -15.13
CA ALA A 49 63.79 15.40 -14.05
C ALA A 49 62.82 16.61 -14.11
N GLU A 50 62.31 16.94 -15.29
CA GLU A 50 61.32 18.00 -15.57
C GLU A 50 59.89 17.49 -15.50
N HIS A 51 59.70 16.27 -14.94
CA HIS A 51 58.39 15.59 -14.78
C HIS A 51 57.66 15.28 -16.09
N ARG A 52 58.36 15.23 -17.23
CA ARG A 52 57.82 14.85 -18.53
C ARG A 52 57.80 13.33 -18.66
N LEU A 53 56.71 12.77 -19.14
CA LEU A 53 56.56 11.33 -19.31
C LEU A 53 57.58 10.79 -20.34
N THR A 54 58.43 9.88 -19.92
CA THR A 54 59.46 9.24 -20.76
C THR A 54 59.05 7.81 -21.12
N GLU A 55 58.36 7.11 -20.24
CA GLU A 55 57.91 5.76 -20.49
C GLU A 55 56.48 5.52 -19.98
N LEU A 56 55.74 4.72 -20.75
CA LEU A 56 54.38 4.28 -20.41
C LEU A 56 54.17 2.87 -20.96
N VAL A 57 53.95 1.91 -20.07
CA VAL A 57 53.66 0.51 -20.39
C VAL A 57 52.31 0.16 -19.84
N HIS A 58 51.39 -0.26 -20.72
CA HIS A 58 50.01 -0.63 -20.32
C HIS A 58 49.89 -2.12 -20.04
N GLY A 59 49.17 -2.48 -18.99
CA GLY A 59 48.71 -3.84 -18.73
C GLY A 59 47.59 -4.27 -19.69
N ALA A 60 47.26 -5.55 -19.71
CA ALA A 60 46.30 -6.17 -20.64
C ALA A 60 44.85 -5.63 -20.53
N GLY A 61 44.50 -5.00 -19.42
CA GLY A 61 43.16 -4.47 -19.15
C GLY A 61 42.87 -3.07 -19.72
N HIS A 62 43.87 -2.39 -20.28
CA HIS A 62 43.74 -0.99 -20.69
C HIS A 62 43.15 -0.85 -22.10
N ARG A 63 41.82 -0.95 -22.21
CA ARG A 63 41.09 -0.67 -23.46
C ARG A 63 40.86 0.84 -23.59
N GLY A 64 41.43 1.49 -24.60
CA GLY A 64 41.16 2.90 -24.94
C GLY A 64 42.03 3.94 -24.25
N ALA A 65 43.25 3.59 -23.84
CA ALA A 65 44.26 4.55 -23.42
C ALA A 65 44.54 5.57 -24.55
N LEU A 66 44.85 6.82 -24.17
CA LEU A 66 45.34 7.80 -25.12
C LEU A 66 46.63 7.23 -25.81
N PRO A 67 46.79 7.43 -27.11
CA PRO A 67 47.97 6.97 -27.80
C PRO A 67 49.25 7.45 -27.10
N ARG A 68 50.21 6.55 -26.91
CA ARG A 68 51.48 6.82 -26.22
C ARG A 68 52.16 8.08 -26.77
N GLU A 69 52.09 8.27 -28.09
CA GLU A 69 52.68 9.41 -28.81
C GLU A 69 52.13 10.76 -28.37
N ARG A 70 50.90 10.81 -27.82
CA ARG A 70 50.28 12.04 -27.31
C ARG A 70 50.68 12.37 -25.87
N LEU A 71 51.22 11.42 -25.14
CA LEU A 71 51.56 11.52 -23.72
C LEU A 71 53.05 11.72 -23.47
N ILE A 72 53.90 11.04 -24.23
CA ILE A 72 55.36 11.12 -24.08
C ILE A 72 55.87 12.55 -24.33
N GLY A 73 56.78 13.00 -23.49
CA GLY A 73 57.38 14.34 -23.53
C GLY A 73 56.52 15.44 -22.89
N LYS A 74 55.36 15.12 -22.38
CA LYS A 74 54.48 16.09 -21.69
C LYS A 74 54.41 15.82 -20.21
N SER A 75 54.25 16.87 -19.41
CA SER A 75 53.90 16.75 -18.02
C SER A 75 52.39 16.46 -17.88
N ARG A 76 51.96 15.86 -16.75
CA ARG A 76 50.57 15.45 -16.57
C ARG A 76 49.58 16.61 -16.52
N TRP A 77 50.00 17.74 -15.99
CA TRP A 77 49.19 18.97 -15.90
C TRP A 77 49.06 19.74 -17.20
N GLU A 78 49.97 19.48 -18.18
CA GLU A 78 49.80 19.97 -19.55
C GLU A 78 48.70 19.26 -20.32
N LEU A 79 48.28 18.10 -19.84
CA LEU A 79 47.19 17.32 -20.41
C LEU A 79 45.86 17.70 -19.76
N HIS A 80 44.89 18.06 -20.57
CA HIS A 80 43.59 18.49 -20.09
C HIS A 80 42.97 17.46 -19.13
N SER A 81 42.76 17.86 -17.87
CA SER A 81 42.14 17.07 -16.81
C SER A 81 40.97 17.85 -16.25
N VAL A 82 39.86 17.15 -15.92
CA VAL A 82 38.67 17.74 -15.37
C VAL A 82 38.77 17.88 -13.85
N SER A 83 39.56 17.01 -13.23
CA SER A 83 39.80 16.97 -11.78
C SER A 83 41.20 16.41 -11.53
N PRO A 84 41.90 16.78 -10.44
CA PRO A 84 41.51 17.81 -9.47
C PRO A 84 41.51 19.20 -10.07
N ASP A 85 41.05 20.18 -9.31
CA ASP A 85 41.13 21.61 -9.65
C ASP A 85 42.57 22.13 -9.65
N ALA A 86 42.75 23.41 -9.96
CA ALA A 86 44.06 24.04 -10.00
C ALA A 86 44.82 23.92 -8.66
N ALA A 87 44.14 24.02 -7.53
CA ALA A 87 44.74 23.90 -6.19
C ALA A 87 45.26 22.48 -5.93
N GLY A 88 44.45 21.46 -6.30
CA GLY A 88 44.86 20.05 -6.19
C GLY A 88 46.04 19.69 -7.07
N TRP A 89 46.14 20.25 -8.29
CA TRP A 89 47.33 20.09 -9.13
C TRP A 89 48.55 20.79 -8.53
N GLN A 90 48.42 22.02 -7.98
CA GLN A 90 49.50 22.71 -7.30
C GLN A 90 50.04 21.93 -6.09
N ALA A 91 49.16 21.36 -5.27
CA ALA A 91 49.57 20.52 -4.15
C ALA A 91 50.33 19.26 -4.60
N HIS A 92 49.89 18.63 -5.70
CA HIS A 92 50.61 17.50 -6.27
C HIS A 92 51.98 17.90 -6.85
N MET A 93 52.09 19.02 -7.58
CA MET A 93 53.35 19.55 -8.10
C MET A 93 54.32 19.87 -6.96
N ALA A 94 53.86 20.50 -5.86
CA ALA A 94 54.72 20.76 -4.70
C ALA A 94 55.29 19.46 -4.08
N THR A 95 54.51 18.36 -4.08
CA THR A 95 55.00 17.05 -3.65
C THR A 95 56.11 16.50 -4.57
N LEU A 96 55.93 16.68 -5.88
CA LEU A 96 56.92 16.26 -6.87
C LEU A 96 58.21 17.11 -6.82
N GLU A 97 58.07 18.41 -6.65
CA GLU A 97 59.23 19.34 -6.50
C GLU A 97 60.00 19.05 -5.21
N ALA A 98 59.30 18.69 -4.13
CA ALA A 98 59.92 18.25 -2.89
C ALA A 98 60.55 16.86 -2.97
N ARG A 99 60.47 16.19 -4.14
CA ARG A 99 60.99 14.85 -4.40
C ARG A 99 60.52 13.81 -3.40
N LEU A 100 59.23 13.91 -2.97
CA LEU A 100 58.62 13.01 -2.03
C LEU A 100 57.84 11.90 -2.76
N PRO A 101 57.80 10.67 -2.23
CA PRO A 101 56.96 9.64 -2.78
C PRO A 101 55.50 9.99 -2.54
N PHE A 102 54.60 9.62 -3.45
CA PHE A 102 53.17 9.80 -3.33
C PHE A 102 52.40 8.52 -3.63
N ARG A 103 51.23 8.39 -3.05
CA ARG A 103 50.33 7.26 -3.27
C ARG A 103 48.91 7.73 -3.47
N GLY A 104 48.17 7.06 -4.38
CA GLY A 104 46.73 7.26 -4.56
C GLY A 104 46.34 8.64 -5.06
N PHE A 105 47.20 9.35 -5.81
CA PHE A 105 46.83 10.61 -6.43
C PHE A 105 45.77 10.35 -7.51
N GLU A 106 44.54 10.83 -7.30
CA GLU A 106 43.44 10.64 -8.23
C GLU A 106 43.27 11.84 -9.16
N PHE A 107 42.99 11.57 -10.43
CA PHE A 107 42.63 12.59 -11.42
C PHE A 107 41.65 12.06 -12.45
N VAL A 108 40.91 12.96 -13.10
CA VAL A 108 39.89 12.64 -14.10
C VAL A 108 40.27 13.24 -15.44
N ARG A 109 40.21 12.43 -16.48
CA ARG A 109 40.41 12.88 -17.88
C ARG A 109 39.18 12.66 -18.71
N GLN A 110 38.93 13.58 -19.63
CA GLN A 110 37.94 13.41 -20.67
C GLN A 110 38.61 12.72 -21.88
N HIS A 111 38.01 11.60 -22.28
CA HIS A 111 38.42 10.85 -23.47
C HIS A 111 37.64 11.27 -24.72
N ALA A 112 38.07 10.75 -25.89
CA ALA A 112 37.36 10.94 -27.16
C ALA A 112 35.89 10.45 -27.02
N GLY A 113 34.94 11.32 -27.38
CA GLY A 113 33.49 11.03 -27.18
C GLY A 113 32.89 11.58 -25.87
N GLY A 114 33.72 12.30 -25.05
CA GLY A 114 33.20 12.95 -23.83
C GLY A 114 33.22 12.08 -22.58
N GLU A 115 33.63 10.81 -22.67
CA GLU A 115 33.70 9.90 -21.54
C GLU A 115 34.71 10.35 -20.50
N LEU A 116 34.27 10.42 -19.22
CA LEU A 116 35.17 10.73 -18.10
C LEU A 116 35.77 9.45 -17.54
N ARG A 117 37.11 9.42 -17.44
CA ARG A 117 37.84 8.30 -16.84
C ARG A 117 38.63 8.74 -15.64
N HIS A 118 38.58 7.96 -14.61
CA HIS A 118 39.22 8.17 -13.32
C HIS A 118 40.51 7.33 -13.23
N PHE A 119 41.59 7.95 -12.82
CA PHE A 119 42.90 7.32 -12.65
C PHE A 119 43.42 7.55 -11.24
N SER A 120 44.08 6.55 -10.67
CA SER A 120 44.83 6.65 -9.41
C SER A 120 46.31 6.35 -9.68
N LEU A 121 47.21 7.22 -9.24
CA LEU A 121 48.64 7.09 -9.45
C LEU A 121 49.38 7.00 -8.13
N SER A 122 50.44 6.19 -8.15
CA SER A 122 51.45 6.16 -7.09
C SER A 122 52.84 6.23 -7.71
N GLY A 123 53.75 6.94 -7.09
CA GLY A 123 55.08 7.11 -7.62
C GLY A 123 56.13 7.41 -6.56
N GLU A 124 57.37 7.07 -6.89
CA GLU A 124 58.56 7.33 -6.08
C GLU A 124 59.62 8.05 -6.90
N PRO A 125 60.42 8.96 -6.30
CA PRO A 125 61.50 9.63 -6.98
C PRO A 125 62.64 8.65 -7.30
N VAL A 126 63.26 8.84 -8.44
CA VAL A 126 64.40 8.06 -8.91
C VAL A 126 65.67 8.91 -8.85
N PHE A 127 66.71 8.37 -8.21
CA PHE A 127 68.05 9.01 -8.14
C PHE A 127 69.09 8.09 -8.75
N ASP A 128 70.08 8.69 -9.39
CA ASP A 128 71.26 7.95 -9.91
C ASP A 128 72.24 7.60 -8.76
N ARG A 129 73.33 6.92 -9.13
CA ARG A 129 74.37 6.53 -8.17
C ARG A 129 75.14 7.73 -7.57
N SER A 130 75.05 8.90 -8.18
CA SER A 130 75.63 10.15 -7.68
C SER A 130 74.73 10.94 -6.78
N GLY A 131 73.43 10.50 -6.64
CA GLY A 131 72.41 11.20 -5.92
C GLY A 131 71.65 12.25 -6.72
N ALA A 132 71.89 12.35 -8.03
CA ALA A 132 71.20 13.27 -8.90
C ALA A 132 69.79 12.76 -9.20
N PHE A 133 68.80 13.64 -9.16
CA PHE A 133 67.37 13.32 -9.43
C PHE A 133 67.18 13.09 -10.93
N HIS A 134 66.59 11.97 -11.28
CA HIS A 134 66.31 11.53 -12.64
C HIS A 134 64.82 11.56 -13.03
N GLY A 135 63.93 11.89 -12.11
CA GLY A 135 62.49 11.90 -12.32
C GLY A 135 61.74 10.98 -11.37
N TYR A 136 60.58 10.55 -11.77
CA TYR A 136 59.74 9.66 -11.03
C TYR A 136 59.44 8.37 -11.80
N ARG A 137 59.21 7.30 -11.09
CA ARG A 137 58.60 6.08 -11.63
C ARG A 137 57.44 5.63 -10.76
N GLY A 138 56.50 4.95 -11.36
CA GLY A 138 55.33 4.51 -10.59
C GLY A 138 54.38 3.65 -11.38
N VAL A 139 53.28 3.33 -10.70
CA VAL A 139 52.16 2.59 -11.27
C VAL A 139 50.92 3.46 -11.23
N GLY A 140 50.00 3.17 -12.16
CA GLY A 140 48.71 3.80 -12.20
C GLY A 140 47.63 2.78 -12.53
N THR A 141 46.44 3.01 -12.00
CA THR A 141 45.28 2.15 -12.20
C THR A 141 44.13 3.00 -12.70
N GLU A 142 43.39 2.51 -13.70
CA GLU A 142 42.11 3.08 -14.07
C GLU A 142 41.05 2.62 -13.05
N ILE A 143 40.44 3.55 -12.35
CA ILE A 143 39.45 3.30 -11.28
C ILE A 143 38.02 3.71 -11.67
N THR A 144 37.78 3.87 -12.98
CA THR A 144 36.49 4.35 -13.50
C THR A 144 35.33 3.43 -13.09
N GLU A 145 35.50 2.11 -13.27
CA GLU A 145 34.45 1.13 -12.88
C GLU A 145 34.24 1.11 -11.37
N ARG A 146 35.32 1.19 -10.58
CA ARG A 146 35.19 1.28 -9.11
C ARG A 146 34.43 2.53 -8.69
N LYS A 147 34.77 3.70 -9.24
CA LYS A 147 34.06 4.96 -8.93
C LYS A 147 32.60 4.92 -9.36
N ARG A 148 32.30 4.33 -10.52
CA ARG A 148 30.91 4.11 -10.97
C ARG A 148 30.13 3.18 -10.03
N ALA A 149 30.77 2.09 -9.60
CA ALA A 149 30.16 1.16 -8.64
C ALA A 149 29.94 1.80 -7.26
N GLU A 150 30.93 2.57 -6.76
CA GLU A 150 30.79 3.33 -5.52
C GLU A 150 29.66 4.37 -5.61
N GLN A 151 29.54 5.09 -6.72
CA GLN A 151 28.46 6.05 -6.95
C GLN A 151 27.10 5.36 -7.11
N ALA A 152 27.04 4.22 -7.82
CA ALA A 152 25.82 3.43 -7.95
C ALA A 152 25.37 2.87 -6.58
N LEU A 153 26.32 2.36 -5.78
CA LEU A 153 26.02 1.89 -4.43
C LEU A 153 25.51 3.03 -3.54
N ALA A 154 26.14 4.20 -3.57
CA ALA A 154 25.69 5.38 -2.83
C ALA A 154 24.28 5.82 -3.26
N ARG A 155 23.96 5.73 -4.57
CA ARG A 155 22.61 5.99 -5.07
C ARG A 155 21.61 4.96 -4.54
N LEU A 156 21.91 3.67 -4.61
CA LEU A 156 21.04 2.61 -4.09
C LEU A 156 20.82 2.70 -2.58
N THR A 157 21.79 3.27 -1.84
CA THR A 157 21.66 3.47 -0.39
C THR A 157 20.63 4.56 -0.04
N HIS A 158 20.42 5.55 -0.90
CA HIS A 158 19.63 6.75 -0.58
C HIS A 158 18.46 7.02 -1.53
N TYR A 159 18.45 6.42 -2.71
CA TYR A 159 17.42 6.65 -3.72
C TYR A 159 16.76 5.35 -4.18
N GLU A 160 15.51 5.44 -4.54
CA GLU A 160 14.74 4.35 -5.10
C GLU A 160 15.02 4.23 -6.62
N SER A 161 15.15 3.02 -7.11
CA SER A 161 15.71 2.75 -8.46
C SER A 161 14.75 3.07 -9.61
N LEU A 162 13.44 2.91 -9.42
CA LEU A 162 12.45 3.11 -10.49
C LEU A 162 12.15 4.59 -10.69
N THR A 163 11.83 5.29 -9.61
CA THR A 163 11.38 6.69 -9.66
C THR A 163 12.51 7.70 -9.48
N GLY A 164 13.66 7.26 -8.96
CA GLY A 164 14.79 8.14 -8.62
C GLY A 164 14.53 9.06 -7.42
N LEU A 165 13.43 8.88 -6.71
CA LEU A 165 13.10 9.63 -5.50
C LEU A 165 13.96 9.18 -4.30
N PRO A 166 14.11 9.99 -3.26
CA PRO A 166 14.60 9.58 -1.96
C PRO A 166 13.93 8.28 -1.50
N ASN A 167 14.72 7.36 -0.95
CA ASN A 167 14.17 6.16 -0.32
C ASN A 167 13.86 6.42 1.18
N ARG A 168 13.38 5.39 1.88
CA ARG A 168 13.06 5.46 3.32
C ARG A 168 14.23 5.96 4.16
N ALA A 169 15.45 5.51 3.87
CA ALA A 169 16.63 5.89 4.66
C ALA A 169 16.93 7.40 4.54
N LEU A 170 16.91 7.93 3.33
CA LEU A 170 17.14 9.36 3.09
C LEU A 170 15.97 10.21 3.62
N LEU A 171 14.73 9.74 3.52
CA LEU A 171 13.58 10.41 4.12
C LEU A 171 13.73 10.54 5.64
N THR A 172 14.08 9.45 6.33
CA THR A 172 14.26 9.46 7.79
C THR A 172 15.38 10.40 8.22
N ASP A 173 16.50 10.41 7.50
CA ASP A 173 17.59 11.34 7.74
C ASP A 173 17.13 12.81 7.59
N ARG A 174 16.45 13.13 6.49
CA ARG A 174 15.89 14.47 6.25
C ARG A 174 14.87 14.88 7.30
N LEU A 175 13.99 13.95 7.71
CA LEU A 175 13.00 14.19 8.75
C LEU A 175 13.64 14.53 10.09
N ASN A 176 14.68 13.80 10.51
CA ASN A 176 15.43 14.11 11.74
C ASN A 176 16.06 15.51 11.68
N HIS A 177 16.65 15.88 10.54
CA HIS A 177 17.20 17.21 10.36
C HIS A 177 16.11 18.31 10.34
N ALA A 178 14.95 18.03 9.74
CA ALA A 178 13.83 18.96 9.69
C ALA A 178 13.21 19.16 11.09
N ILE A 179 13.06 18.10 11.89
CA ILE A 179 12.64 18.19 13.30
C ILE A 179 13.57 19.13 14.08
N ALA A 180 14.89 18.93 13.97
CA ALA A 180 15.86 19.78 14.64
C ALA A 180 15.84 21.26 14.17
N ARG A 181 15.41 21.52 12.93
CA ARG A 181 15.17 22.90 12.43
C ARG A 181 13.87 23.47 12.96
N ALA A 182 12.78 22.71 12.91
CA ALA A 182 11.46 23.09 13.38
C ALA A 182 11.47 23.44 14.89
N ASP A 183 12.19 22.66 15.68
CA ASP A 183 12.37 22.89 17.12
C ASP A 183 13.01 24.26 17.40
N ARG A 184 14.00 24.68 16.60
CA ARG A 184 14.65 25.99 16.75
C ARG A 184 13.82 27.15 16.25
N SER A 185 13.00 26.95 15.21
CA SER A 185 12.20 28.02 14.58
C SER A 185 10.80 28.13 15.17
N GLY A 186 10.32 27.13 15.92
CA GLY A 186 8.94 27.04 16.40
C GLY A 186 7.91 26.83 15.29
N SER A 187 8.34 26.33 14.11
CA SER A 187 7.47 26.07 12.96
C SER A 187 6.89 24.66 12.99
N LEU A 188 5.75 24.47 12.32
CA LEU A 188 5.19 23.15 12.12
C LEU A 188 5.94 22.41 10.99
N LEU A 189 5.89 21.10 11.08
CA LEU A 189 6.37 20.18 10.06
C LEU A 189 5.31 19.08 9.90
N ALA A 190 5.03 18.66 8.67
CA ALA A 190 4.09 17.59 8.43
C ALA A 190 4.74 16.42 7.67
N VAL A 191 4.42 15.22 8.10
CA VAL A 191 4.72 13.97 7.40
C VAL A 191 3.43 13.41 6.83
N MET A 192 3.42 13.12 5.54
CA MET A 192 2.31 12.45 4.86
C MET A 192 2.79 11.10 4.33
N ILE A 193 2.02 10.05 4.55
CA ILE A 193 2.16 8.77 3.86
C ILE A 193 1.00 8.65 2.87
N LEU A 194 1.32 8.33 1.64
CA LEU A 194 0.38 8.22 0.54
C LEU A 194 0.52 6.84 -0.11
N ASP A 195 -0.61 6.22 -0.41
CA ASP A 195 -0.69 4.91 -1.07
C ASP A 195 -1.67 5.02 -2.26
N LEU A 196 -1.29 4.45 -3.41
CA LEU A 196 -2.15 4.43 -4.59
C LEU A 196 -3.24 3.36 -4.43
N ASP A 197 -4.49 3.79 -4.46
CA ASP A 197 -5.61 2.89 -4.27
C ASP A 197 -5.72 1.87 -5.43
N ASN A 198 -5.96 0.61 -5.08
CA ASN A 198 -6.16 -0.50 -6.03
C ASN A 198 -5.01 -0.72 -7.02
N PHE A 199 -3.79 -0.28 -6.72
CA PHE A 199 -2.62 -0.43 -7.60
C PHE A 199 -2.34 -1.89 -7.97
N LYS A 200 -2.59 -2.82 -7.05
CA LYS A 200 -2.47 -4.25 -7.31
C LYS A 200 -3.39 -4.72 -8.44
N GLU A 201 -4.61 -4.20 -8.53
CA GLU A 201 -5.57 -4.55 -9.59
C GLU A 201 -5.05 -4.09 -10.96
N ILE A 202 -4.37 -2.94 -11.01
CA ILE A 202 -3.71 -2.45 -12.24
C ILE A 202 -2.59 -3.41 -12.65
N ASN A 203 -1.75 -3.84 -11.71
CA ASN A 203 -0.69 -4.80 -11.99
C ASN A 203 -1.24 -6.16 -12.45
N ASP A 204 -2.30 -6.64 -11.80
CA ASP A 204 -2.92 -7.93 -12.13
C ASP A 204 -3.62 -7.89 -13.52
N ALA A 205 -4.17 -6.75 -13.92
CA ALA A 205 -4.88 -6.58 -15.18
C ALA A 205 -3.96 -6.23 -16.36
N LEU A 206 -2.97 -5.34 -16.17
CA LEU A 206 -2.16 -4.74 -17.25
C LEU A 206 -0.67 -5.15 -17.19
N GLY A 207 -0.26 -5.86 -16.16
CA GLY A 207 1.11 -6.32 -15.97
C GLY A 207 2.02 -5.30 -15.29
N GLN A 208 3.08 -5.80 -14.66
CA GLN A 208 4.02 -5.03 -13.83
C GLN A 208 4.70 -3.89 -14.60
N ALA A 209 5.00 -4.06 -15.89
CA ALA A 209 5.63 -3.01 -16.70
C ALA A 209 4.74 -1.75 -16.83
N VAL A 210 3.42 -1.91 -16.91
CA VAL A 210 2.48 -0.79 -16.90
C VAL A 210 2.40 -0.18 -15.51
N GLY A 211 2.39 -1.00 -14.45
CA GLY A 211 2.45 -0.53 -13.08
C GLY A 211 3.69 0.33 -12.78
N ASP A 212 4.86 -0.05 -13.28
CA ASP A 212 6.09 0.74 -13.15
C ASP A 212 5.97 2.13 -13.79
N LEU A 213 5.29 2.22 -14.95
CA LEU A 213 5.00 3.50 -15.60
C LEU A 213 3.98 4.33 -14.80
N VAL A 214 2.96 3.68 -14.21
CA VAL A 214 2.00 4.33 -13.31
C VAL A 214 2.71 4.95 -12.12
N LEU A 215 3.62 4.23 -11.47
CA LEU A 215 4.40 4.73 -10.34
C LEU A 215 5.30 5.91 -10.72
N THR A 216 5.92 5.85 -11.90
CA THR A 216 6.75 6.94 -12.41
C THR A 216 5.93 8.20 -12.70
N GLU A 217 4.74 8.05 -13.30
CA GLU A 217 3.82 9.16 -13.56
C GLU A 217 3.25 9.75 -12.26
N ALA A 218 2.87 8.90 -11.29
CA ALA A 218 2.44 9.36 -9.97
C ALA A 218 3.55 10.16 -9.26
N ALA A 219 4.78 9.67 -9.28
CA ALA A 219 5.94 10.37 -8.72
C ALA A 219 6.13 11.76 -9.36
N ARG A 220 6.02 11.86 -10.68
CA ARG A 220 6.13 13.12 -11.43
C ARG A 220 5.03 14.12 -11.03
N ARG A 221 3.78 13.66 -10.93
CA ARG A 221 2.62 14.49 -10.52
C ARG A 221 2.77 14.99 -9.10
N LEU A 222 3.08 14.10 -8.17
CA LEU A 222 3.30 14.43 -6.76
C LEU A 222 4.42 15.45 -6.60
N GLN A 223 5.56 15.25 -7.31
CA GLN A 223 6.69 16.16 -7.25
C GLN A 223 6.33 17.57 -7.77
N SER A 224 5.47 17.68 -8.78
CA SER A 224 5.03 18.97 -9.33
C SER A 224 4.18 19.80 -8.37
N CYS A 225 3.59 19.17 -7.35
CA CYS A 225 2.78 19.82 -6.32
C CYS A 225 3.61 20.37 -5.14
N LEU A 226 4.90 20.06 -5.07
CA LEU A 226 5.74 20.31 -3.91
C LEU A 226 6.77 21.42 -4.18
N ARG A 227 7.19 22.11 -3.12
CA ARG A 227 8.24 23.13 -3.16
C ARG A 227 9.62 22.45 -3.17
N SER A 228 10.66 23.20 -3.53
CA SER A 228 12.05 22.69 -3.54
C SER A 228 12.59 22.33 -2.14
N ILE A 229 12.01 22.88 -1.08
CA ILE A 229 12.36 22.54 0.31
C ILE A 229 11.65 21.29 0.81
N ASP A 230 10.50 20.93 0.20
CA ASP A 230 9.74 19.74 0.57
C ASP A 230 10.45 18.49 0.03
N THR A 231 10.26 17.38 0.70
CA THR A 231 10.81 16.10 0.25
C THR A 231 9.69 15.16 -0.14
N LEU A 232 9.75 14.64 -1.39
CA LEU A 232 9.00 13.48 -1.81
C LEU A 232 9.92 12.26 -1.78
N ALA A 233 9.47 11.16 -1.21
CA ALA A 233 10.18 9.88 -1.15
C ALA A 233 9.27 8.76 -1.60
N ARG A 234 9.85 7.64 -2.09
CA ARG A 234 9.12 6.39 -2.30
C ARG A 234 9.61 5.36 -1.29
N LEU A 235 8.67 4.76 -0.55
CA LEU A 235 8.99 3.84 0.56
C LEU A 235 9.07 2.39 0.12
N GLY A 236 8.40 2.03 -0.96
CA GLY A 236 8.32 0.70 -1.56
C GLY A 236 6.96 0.53 -2.27
N ASP A 237 6.75 -0.55 -2.97
CA ASP A 237 5.52 -0.89 -3.71
C ASP A 237 4.78 0.34 -4.29
N ASP A 238 3.63 0.70 -3.78
CA ASP A 238 2.77 1.83 -4.15
C ASP A 238 2.76 2.96 -3.11
N GLU A 239 3.68 2.90 -2.11
CA GLU A 239 3.75 3.87 -1.03
C GLU A 239 4.73 5.01 -1.31
N PHE A 240 4.25 6.24 -1.17
CA PHE A 240 5.03 7.47 -1.18
C PHE A 240 4.98 8.18 0.17
N ALA A 241 5.97 9.00 0.45
CA ALA A 241 5.98 9.86 1.63
C ALA A 241 6.34 11.29 1.24
N VAL A 242 5.68 12.25 1.88
CA VAL A 242 5.95 13.67 1.72
C VAL A 242 6.33 14.27 3.07
N LEU A 243 7.41 15.04 3.08
CA LEU A 243 7.83 15.85 4.21
C LEU A 243 7.65 17.31 3.82
N LEU A 244 6.78 18.02 4.55
CA LEU A 244 6.56 19.46 4.42
C LEU A 244 7.27 20.18 5.54
N GLU A 245 8.14 21.13 5.18
CA GLU A 245 8.93 21.90 6.14
C GLU A 245 8.42 23.35 6.24
N GLY A 246 8.48 23.93 7.46
CA GLY A 246 8.18 25.33 7.69
C GLY A 246 6.75 25.73 7.36
N VAL A 247 5.80 24.88 7.69
CA VAL A 247 4.37 25.14 7.46
C VAL A 247 3.83 26.02 8.57
N PRO A 248 3.09 27.10 8.25
CA PRO A 248 2.60 28.04 9.25
C PRO A 248 1.43 27.49 10.08
N ASP A 249 0.53 26.75 9.44
CA ASP A 249 -0.69 26.25 10.04
C ASP A 249 -1.17 24.94 9.42
N PHE A 250 -2.25 24.44 9.97
CA PHE A 250 -2.85 23.18 9.55
C PHE A 250 -3.60 23.28 8.21
N ASP A 251 -4.13 24.44 7.89
CA ASP A 251 -4.92 24.66 6.67
C ASP A 251 -4.02 24.55 5.44
N GLU A 252 -2.78 25.04 5.51
CA GLU A 252 -1.81 24.85 4.43
C GLU A 252 -1.47 23.37 4.23
N ILE A 253 -1.32 22.59 5.32
CA ILE A 253 -1.08 21.14 5.24
C ILE A 253 -2.25 20.44 4.52
N ALA A 254 -3.49 20.76 4.91
CA ALA A 254 -4.69 20.20 4.30
C ALA A 254 -4.83 20.58 2.81
N GLN A 255 -4.50 21.82 2.45
CA GLN A 255 -4.49 22.27 1.05
C GLN A 255 -3.46 21.52 0.21
N VAL A 256 -2.26 21.25 0.75
CA VAL A 256 -1.26 20.43 0.05
C VAL A 256 -1.77 19.00 -0.13
N ALA A 257 -2.34 18.38 0.90
CA ALA A 257 -2.90 17.03 0.82
C ALA A 257 -3.98 16.95 -0.26
N GLN A 258 -4.91 17.93 -0.29
CA GLN A 258 -5.96 17.98 -1.31
C GLN A 258 -5.40 18.19 -2.72
N ARG A 259 -4.37 19.01 -2.88
CA ARG A 259 -3.70 19.23 -4.17
C ARG A 259 -3.01 17.95 -4.65
N LEU A 260 -2.38 17.19 -3.76
CA LEU A 260 -1.76 15.89 -4.09
C LEU A 260 -2.82 14.89 -4.57
N LEU A 261 -3.95 14.77 -3.86
CA LEU A 261 -5.07 13.90 -4.28
C LEU A 261 -5.58 14.28 -5.66
N THR A 262 -5.83 15.57 -5.89
CA THR A 262 -6.31 16.06 -7.19
C THR A 262 -5.34 15.76 -8.32
N ALA A 263 -4.04 15.97 -8.10
CA ALA A 263 -3.02 15.71 -9.11
C ALA A 263 -2.88 14.22 -9.47
N VAL A 264 -3.03 13.33 -8.49
CA VAL A 264 -3.03 11.89 -8.73
C VAL A 264 -4.27 11.48 -9.52
N ALA A 265 -5.43 12.07 -9.22
CA ALA A 265 -6.72 11.72 -9.83
C ALA A 265 -6.87 12.24 -11.29
N GLU A 266 -5.99 13.11 -11.76
CA GLU A 266 -6.00 13.53 -13.15
C GLU A 266 -5.88 12.31 -14.10
N ARG A 267 -6.62 12.36 -15.21
CA ARG A 267 -6.57 11.36 -16.26
C ARG A 267 -5.12 11.08 -16.69
N ALA A 268 -4.72 9.82 -16.72
CA ALA A 268 -3.42 9.36 -17.21
C ALA A 268 -3.60 8.50 -18.47
N GLU A 269 -2.81 8.76 -19.51
CA GLU A 269 -2.70 7.89 -20.67
C GLU A 269 -1.35 7.18 -20.62
N ILE A 270 -1.36 5.90 -20.28
CA ILE A 270 -0.15 5.09 -20.06
C ILE A 270 -0.20 3.86 -20.97
N SER A 271 0.77 3.72 -21.84
CA SER A 271 0.87 2.59 -22.80
C SER A 271 -0.41 2.36 -23.62
N GLY A 272 -1.14 3.45 -23.97
CA GLY A 272 -2.39 3.37 -24.73
C GLY A 272 -3.62 3.02 -23.89
N HIS A 273 -3.48 2.94 -22.58
CA HIS A 273 -4.58 2.76 -21.63
C HIS A 273 -4.91 4.08 -20.95
N GLU A 274 -6.22 4.38 -20.88
CA GLU A 274 -6.73 5.49 -20.10
C GLU A 274 -6.98 5.02 -18.66
N LEU A 275 -6.25 5.61 -17.70
CA LEU A 275 -6.29 5.23 -16.29
C LEU A 275 -6.72 6.41 -15.42
N TYR A 276 -7.55 6.12 -14.44
CA TYR A 276 -7.94 7.03 -13.37
C TYR A 276 -7.38 6.47 -12.06
N LEU A 277 -6.43 7.19 -11.49
CA LEU A 277 -5.78 6.80 -10.24
C LEU A 277 -6.49 7.50 -9.08
N SER A 278 -6.44 6.92 -7.91
CA SER A 278 -6.74 7.60 -6.65
C SER A 278 -5.70 7.24 -5.61
N ALA A 279 -5.66 7.99 -4.54
CA ALA A 279 -4.72 7.75 -3.45
C ALA A 279 -5.38 7.99 -2.10
N SER A 280 -4.91 7.31 -1.09
CA SER A 280 -5.26 7.53 0.31
C SER A 280 -4.06 8.14 1.02
N ILE A 281 -4.27 9.26 1.74
CA ILE A 281 -3.21 10.00 2.43
C ILE A 281 -3.47 10.01 3.93
N GLY A 282 -2.45 9.66 4.71
CA GLY A 282 -2.43 9.91 6.16
C GLY A 282 -1.36 10.91 6.52
N LEU A 283 -1.67 11.81 7.44
CA LEU A 283 -0.77 12.86 7.84
C LEU A 283 -0.60 12.94 9.36
N ALA A 284 0.63 13.27 9.79
CA ALA A 284 1.00 13.56 11.17
C ALA A 284 1.84 14.83 11.24
N VAL A 285 1.65 15.61 12.30
CA VAL A 285 2.21 16.96 12.43
C VAL A 285 3.10 17.05 13.66
N TYR A 286 4.34 17.45 13.45
CA TYR A 286 5.28 17.82 14.53
C TYR A 286 5.02 19.26 15.01
N PRO A 287 5.09 19.54 16.31
CA PRO A 287 5.27 18.63 17.45
C PRO A 287 3.95 18.11 18.05
N VAL A 288 2.82 18.32 17.37
CA VAL A 288 1.46 18.12 17.91
C VAL A 288 1.14 16.63 18.07
N ASP A 289 1.45 15.85 17.06
CA ASP A 289 1.06 14.43 17.01
C ASP A 289 2.17 13.51 17.54
N ASP A 290 3.45 13.92 17.43
CA ASP A 290 4.60 13.33 18.09
C ASP A 290 5.86 14.20 17.93
N GLN A 291 6.95 13.86 18.64
CA GLN A 291 8.24 14.55 18.56
C GLN A 291 9.34 13.71 17.92
N GLU A 292 9.13 12.40 17.76
CA GLU A 292 10.09 11.49 17.19
C GLU A 292 9.77 11.16 15.73
N ALA A 293 10.81 11.09 14.88
CA ALA A 293 10.66 10.83 13.45
C ALA A 293 9.93 9.51 13.15
N ASP A 294 10.33 8.43 13.83
CA ASP A 294 9.73 7.12 13.63
C ASP A 294 8.27 7.07 14.11
N ALA A 295 7.93 7.81 15.15
CA ALA A 295 6.57 7.92 15.65
C ALA A 295 5.68 8.71 14.67
N LEU A 296 6.17 9.84 14.14
CA LEU A 296 5.46 10.61 13.12
C LEU A 296 5.17 9.77 11.85
N LEU A 297 6.16 9.00 11.38
CA LEU A 297 5.96 8.10 10.23
C LEU A 297 4.93 7.01 10.54
N ARG A 298 4.97 6.40 11.73
CA ARG A 298 3.96 5.41 12.15
C ARG A 298 2.57 6.02 12.25
N ASN A 299 2.46 7.22 12.83
CA ASN A 299 1.19 7.93 13.01
C ASN A 299 0.57 8.32 11.66
N ALA A 300 1.38 8.83 10.72
CA ALA A 300 0.94 9.11 9.36
C ALA A 300 0.47 7.83 8.64
N ASN A 301 1.18 6.71 8.82
CA ASN A 301 0.77 5.44 8.22
C ASN A 301 -0.57 4.92 8.80
N LEU A 302 -0.78 5.05 10.11
CA LEU A 302 -2.05 4.71 10.75
C LEU A 302 -3.21 5.55 10.17
N ALA A 303 -2.98 6.85 9.99
CA ALA A 303 -3.96 7.75 9.40
C ALA A 303 -4.26 7.40 7.93
N MET A 304 -3.25 6.99 7.15
CA MET A 304 -3.43 6.54 5.76
C MET A 304 -4.29 5.27 5.69
N HIS A 305 -4.05 4.31 6.55
CA HIS A 305 -4.92 3.13 6.64
C HIS A 305 -6.35 3.48 7.07
N HIS A 306 -6.53 4.53 7.88
CA HIS A 306 -7.87 5.04 8.19
C HIS A 306 -8.52 5.66 6.94
N ALA A 307 -7.78 6.46 6.17
CA ALA A 307 -8.27 7.02 4.91
C ALA A 307 -8.76 5.93 3.93
N LYS A 308 -8.04 4.83 3.82
CA LYS A 308 -8.46 3.66 3.00
C LYS A 308 -9.78 3.06 3.47
N ARG A 309 -10.04 3.01 4.77
CA ARG A 309 -11.29 2.47 5.34
C ARG A 309 -12.46 3.43 5.20
N GLU A 310 -12.21 4.72 5.27
CA GLU A 310 -13.22 5.77 5.09
C GLU A 310 -13.57 6.07 3.61
N GLY A 311 -13.40 5.08 2.72
CA GLY A 311 -13.85 5.15 1.34
C GLY A 311 -12.77 5.45 0.31
N ARG A 312 -11.49 5.51 0.67
CA ARG A 312 -10.35 5.84 -0.21
C ARG A 312 -10.45 7.24 -0.82
N ASN A 313 -9.49 7.60 -1.67
CA ASN A 313 -9.46 8.91 -2.36
C ASN A 313 -9.69 10.11 -1.43
N ASN A 314 -9.14 10.04 -0.24
CA ASN A 314 -9.24 11.09 0.77
C ASN A 314 -7.96 11.19 1.59
N PHE A 315 -7.87 12.20 2.45
CA PHE A 315 -6.80 12.29 3.44
C PHE A 315 -7.36 12.32 4.86
N GLN A 316 -6.60 11.75 5.78
CA GLN A 316 -6.93 11.73 7.21
C GLN A 316 -5.75 12.24 8.03
N ARG A 317 -6.05 13.04 9.04
CA ARG A 317 -5.08 13.43 10.06
C ARG A 317 -5.02 12.38 11.15
N PHE A 318 -3.83 12.09 11.63
CA PHE A 318 -3.65 11.25 12.80
C PHE A 318 -4.42 11.79 14.02
N SER A 319 -5.07 10.91 14.74
CA SER A 319 -5.60 11.15 16.08
C SER A 319 -5.25 9.97 16.97
N HIS A 320 -5.08 10.21 18.27
CA HIS A 320 -4.77 9.14 19.22
C HIS A 320 -5.83 8.03 19.25
N ASP A 321 -7.08 8.36 18.94
CA ASP A 321 -8.16 7.38 18.81
C ASP A 321 -7.91 6.38 17.67
N MET A 322 -7.21 6.79 16.62
CA MET A 322 -6.87 5.86 15.50
C MET A 322 -5.90 4.77 15.93
N ALA A 323 -4.93 5.09 16.79
CA ALA A 323 -4.00 4.09 17.34
C ALA A 323 -4.76 3.06 18.18
N THR A 324 -5.61 3.52 19.10
CA THR A 324 -6.47 2.67 19.93
C THR A 324 -7.41 1.80 19.07
N ARG A 325 -8.02 2.37 18.04
CA ARG A 325 -8.87 1.62 17.10
C ARG A 325 -8.09 0.58 16.31
N THR A 326 -6.84 0.87 15.94
CA THR A 326 -6.01 -0.09 15.19
C THR A 326 -5.57 -1.26 16.05
N GLU A 327 -5.17 -1.03 17.29
CA GLU A 327 -4.89 -2.09 18.26
C GLU A 327 -6.14 -2.93 18.51
N ARG A 328 -7.29 -2.27 18.71
CA ARG A 328 -8.58 -2.92 18.89
C ARG A 328 -8.98 -3.76 17.67
N HIS A 329 -8.75 -3.27 16.45
CA HIS A 329 -9.00 -4.01 15.22
C HIS A 329 -8.15 -5.29 15.13
N ALA A 330 -6.85 -5.19 15.46
CA ALA A 330 -5.97 -6.35 15.46
C ALA A 330 -6.40 -7.40 16.51
N GLU A 331 -6.79 -6.95 17.71
CA GLU A 331 -7.31 -7.79 18.77
C GLU A 331 -8.60 -8.51 18.34
N LEU A 332 -9.58 -7.76 17.81
CA LEU A 332 -10.85 -8.30 17.34
C LEU A 332 -10.66 -9.30 16.19
N LYS A 333 -9.74 -9.04 15.27
CA LYS A 333 -9.43 -9.98 14.18
C LYS A 333 -8.94 -11.33 14.72
N LEU A 334 -8.15 -11.32 15.79
CA LEU A 334 -7.69 -12.54 16.45
C LEU A 334 -8.83 -13.25 17.20
N GLN A 335 -9.67 -12.48 17.92
CA GLN A 335 -10.81 -13.00 18.68
C GLN A 335 -11.90 -13.57 17.75
N LEU A 336 -12.20 -12.88 16.64
CA LEU A 336 -13.23 -13.24 15.67
C LEU A 336 -13.04 -14.65 15.09
N ARG A 337 -11.80 -15.07 14.88
CA ARG A 337 -11.50 -16.42 14.40
C ARG A 337 -11.92 -17.52 15.40
N ARG A 338 -11.82 -17.21 16.69
CA ARG A 338 -12.20 -18.13 17.78
C ARG A 338 -13.69 -18.08 18.12
N ALA A 339 -14.34 -16.95 17.84
CA ALA A 339 -15.73 -16.72 18.17
C ALA A 339 -16.68 -17.72 17.49
N LEU A 340 -16.39 -18.08 16.23
CA LEU A 340 -17.17 -19.06 15.50
C LEU A 340 -17.08 -20.47 16.13
N GLU A 341 -15.88 -20.88 16.52
CA GLU A 341 -15.64 -22.17 17.18
C GLU A 341 -16.25 -22.25 18.59
N ARG A 342 -16.40 -21.10 19.26
CA ARG A 342 -16.92 -20.99 20.62
C ARG A 342 -18.42 -20.70 20.70
N HIS A 343 -19.11 -20.64 19.53
CA HIS A 343 -20.55 -20.33 19.47
C HIS A 343 -20.90 -18.98 20.13
N GLU A 344 -20.04 -17.97 19.95
CA GLU A 344 -20.24 -16.63 20.54
C GLU A 344 -21.17 -15.77 19.68
N PHE A 345 -21.53 -16.21 18.46
CA PHE A 345 -22.50 -15.52 17.61
C PHE A 345 -23.94 -15.92 17.97
N VAL A 346 -24.82 -14.94 17.93
CA VAL A 346 -26.27 -15.14 18.06
C VAL A 346 -27.00 -14.27 17.04
N LEU A 347 -28.21 -14.66 16.67
CA LEU A 347 -29.08 -13.84 15.84
C LEU A 347 -30.15 -13.14 16.70
N HIS A 348 -30.27 -11.83 16.47
CA HIS A 348 -31.48 -11.10 16.84
C HIS A 348 -32.35 -10.92 15.61
N PHE A 349 -33.64 -10.81 15.80
CA PHE A 349 -34.60 -10.72 14.73
C PHE A 349 -35.42 -9.45 14.89
N GLN A 350 -35.37 -8.57 13.90
CA GLN A 350 -36.15 -7.34 13.91
C GLN A 350 -37.39 -7.49 13.02
N PRO A 351 -38.61 -7.33 13.57
CA PRO A 351 -39.81 -7.42 12.79
C PRO A 351 -39.89 -6.38 11.67
N VAL A 352 -40.27 -6.82 10.47
CA VAL A 352 -40.68 -5.98 9.35
C VAL A 352 -42.19 -5.99 9.29
N VAL A 353 -42.82 -4.82 9.30
CA VAL A 353 -44.28 -4.71 9.40
C VAL A 353 -44.85 -3.93 8.21
N THR A 354 -46.07 -4.26 7.79
CA THR A 354 -46.84 -3.38 6.89
C THR A 354 -47.18 -2.10 7.62
N LEU A 355 -46.91 -0.94 7.01
CA LEU A 355 -47.17 0.33 7.69
C LEU A 355 -48.67 0.60 7.88
N GLU A 356 -49.49 0.25 6.91
CA GLU A 356 -50.94 0.47 6.96
C GLU A 356 -51.63 -0.29 8.11
N THR A 357 -51.24 -1.57 8.32
CA THR A 357 -51.97 -2.44 9.28
C THR A 357 -51.16 -2.79 10.51
N GLY A 358 -49.86 -2.50 10.54
CA GLY A 358 -48.94 -2.92 11.61
C GLY A 358 -48.70 -4.43 11.67
N ARG A 359 -49.14 -5.20 10.66
CA ARG A 359 -48.98 -6.67 10.64
C ARG A 359 -47.54 -7.05 10.35
N ILE A 360 -46.99 -8.03 11.07
CA ILE A 360 -45.66 -8.56 10.84
C ILE A 360 -45.66 -9.33 9.51
N LEU A 361 -44.74 -8.97 8.58
CA LEU A 361 -44.48 -9.65 7.31
C LEU A 361 -43.38 -10.69 7.43
N GLY A 362 -42.42 -10.44 8.27
CA GLY A 362 -41.24 -11.25 8.47
C GLY A 362 -40.34 -10.62 9.51
N ALA A 363 -39.08 -11.07 9.54
CA ALA A 363 -38.08 -10.48 10.41
C ALA A 363 -36.70 -10.51 9.75
N GLU A 364 -35.95 -9.45 9.91
CA GLU A 364 -34.54 -9.39 9.53
C GLU A 364 -33.67 -10.04 10.60
N ALA A 365 -32.79 -10.97 10.17
CA ALA A 365 -31.83 -11.64 11.04
C ALA A 365 -30.57 -10.79 11.16
N LEU A 366 -30.37 -10.25 12.32
CA LEU A 366 -29.27 -9.35 12.65
C LEU A 366 -28.21 -10.07 13.48
N LEU A 367 -27.02 -10.18 12.97
CA LEU A 367 -25.91 -10.84 13.65
C LEU A 367 -25.48 -10.05 14.89
N ARG A 368 -25.23 -10.76 16.00
CA ARG A 368 -24.67 -10.22 17.25
C ARG A 368 -23.51 -11.10 17.69
N TRP A 369 -22.46 -10.48 18.17
CA TRP A 369 -21.34 -11.19 18.77
C TRP A 369 -21.32 -10.96 20.27
N ASN A 370 -21.61 -12.01 21.01
CA ASN A 370 -21.60 -12.02 22.46
C ASN A 370 -20.29 -12.63 22.94
N ASP A 371 -19.27 -11.78 23.14
CA ASP A 371 -18.10 -12.19 23.90
C ASP A 371 -18.50 -12.27 25.38
N LYS A 372 -17.83 -13.13 26.15
CA LYS A 372 -18.17 -13.42 27.55
C LYS A 372 -18.30 -12.18 28.43
N GLU A 373 -17.63 -11.09 28.07
CA GLU A 373 -17.56 -9.85 28.84
C GLU A 373 -18.46 -8.74 28.28
N ARG A 374 -18.82 -8.80 26.98
CA ARG A 374 -19.58 -7.73 26.31
C ARG A 374 -20.22 -8.17 25.00
N VAL A 375 -21.23 -7.43 24.60
CA VAL A 375 -21.79 -7.50 23.24
C VAL A 375 -20.95 -6.59 22.32
N ILE A 376 -20.36 -7.16 21.27
CA ILE A 376 -19.58 -6.42 20.28
C ILE A 376 -20.52 -5.98 19.15
N SER A 377 -20.46 -4.68 18.80
CA SER A 377 -21.30 -4.10 17.77
C SER A 377 -21.02 -4.68 16.38
N PRO A 378 -22.03 -4.98 15.55
CA PRO A 378 -21.86 -5.34 14.15
C PRO A 378 -21.00 -4.34 13.37
N ALA A 379 -21.18 -3.04 13.59
CA ALA A 379 -20.39 -1.99 12.96
C ALA A 379 -18.88 -2.08 13.30
N GLU A 380 -18.51 -2.71 14.42
CA GLU A 380 -17.11 -2.89 14.84
C GLU A 380 -16.50 -4.14 14.21
N PHE A 381 -17.21 -5.27 14.14
CA PHE A 381 -16.63 -6.54 13.72
C PHE A 381 -16.92 -6.98 12.28
N ILE A 382 -18.03 -6.56 11.67
CA ILE A 382 -18.38 -6.95 10.29
C ILE A 382 -17.31 -6.49 9.29
N PRO A 383 -16.80 -5.23 9.32
CA PRO A 383 -15.72 -4.82 8.42
C PRO A 383 -14.46 -5.69 8.57
N ILE A 384 -14.12 -6.07 9.82
CA ILE A 384 -12.98 -6.94 10.12
C ILE A 384 -13.20 -8.35 9.56
N ALA A 385 -14.45 -8.88 9.69
CA ALA A 385 -14.82 -10.17 9.14
C ALA A 385 -14.72 -10.17 7.60
N GLU A 386 -15.11 -9.09 6.95
CA GLU A 386 -15.00 -8.92 5.51
C GLU A 386 -13.54 -8.84 5.05
N GLU A 387 -12.73 -7.98 5.66
CA GLU A 387 -11.30 -7.86 5.36
C GLU A 387 -10.55 -9.20 5.53
N SER A 388 -10.83 -9.90 6.62
CA SER A 388 -10.18 -11.18 6.93
C SER A 388 -10.73 -12.38 6.13
N GLY A 389 -11.90 -12.24 5.51
CA GLY A 389 -12.62 -13.34 4.86
C GLY A 389 -13.44 -14.23 5.80
N LEU A 390 -13.41 -13.95 7.10
CA LEU A 390 -14.19 -14.69 8.09
C LEU A 390 -15.69 -14.45 7.95
N ILE A 391 -16.11 -13.39 7.25
CA ILE A 391 -17.51 -13.12 6.94
C ILE A 391 -18.15 -14.27 6.16
N VAL A 392 -17.39 -15.05 5.37
CA VAL A 392 -17.93 -16.19 4.61
C VAL A 392 -18.43 -17.31 5.52
N PRO A 393 -17.61 -17.91 6.39
CA PRO A 393 -18.11 -18.93 7.31
C PRO A 393 -19.11 -18.39 8.34
N ILE A 394 -18.95 -17.16 8.82
CA ILE A 394 -19.89 -16.53 9.75
C ILE A 394 -21.26 -16.34 9.10
N GLY A 395 -21.30 -15.84 7.86
CA GLY A 395 -22.54 -15.62 7.14
C GLY A 395 -23.25 -16.90 6.74
N LEU A 396 -22.50 -17.98 6.39
CA LEU A 396 -23.11 -19.29 6.16
C LEU A 396 -23.74 -19.85 7.44
N TRP A 397 -23.09 -19.69 8.60
CA TRP A 397 -23.66 -20.02 9.89
C TRP A 397 -24.93 -19.20 10.17
N ALA A 398 -24.88 -17.89 9.94
CA ALA A 398 -26.05 -17.01 10.13
C ALA A 398 -27.23 -17.41 9.25
N LEU A 399 -26.98 -17.75 7.97
CA LEU A 399 -27.99 -18.26 7.05
C LEU A 399 -28.63 -19.58 7.57
N GLN A 400 -27.77 -20.52 8.00
CA GLN A 400 -28.24 -21.80 8.55
C GLN A 400 -29.14 -21.60 9.78
N GLU A 401 -28.72 -20.75 10.71
CA GLU A 401 -29.46 -20.46 11.94
C GLU A 401 -30.77 -19.72 11.66
N ALA A 402 -30.74 -18.68 10.79
CA ALA A 402 -31.93 -17.93 10.40
C ALA A 402 -32.96 -18.83 9.70
N CYS A 403 -32.52 -19.69 8.78
CA CYS A 403 -33.40 -20.65 8.12
C CYS A 403 -33.98 -21.66 9.09
N SER A 404 -33.20 -22.17 10.03
CA SER A 404 -33.67 -23.10 11.07
C SER A 404 -34.71 -22.46 11.96
N GLN A 405 -34.47 -21.22 12.41
CA GLN A 405 -35.38 -20.46 13.24
C GLN A 405 -36.69 -20.13 12.51
N CYS A 406 -36.63 -19.70 11.25
CA CYS A 406 -37.79 -19.44 10.42
C CYS A 406 -38.64 -20.72 10.24
N LYS A 407 -37.99 -21.86 9.97
CA LYS A 407 -38.70 -23.15 9.88
C LYS A 407 -39.42 -23.50 11.16
N MET A 408 -38.82 -23.25 12.32
CA MET A 408 -39.46 -23.47 13.60
C MET A 408 -40.76 -22.61 13.76
N TRP A 409 -40.72 -21.34 13.34
CA TRP A 409 -41.93 -20.49 13.35
C TRP A 409 -43.00 -20.98 12.38
N LEU A 410 -42.60 -21.47 11.19
CA LEU A 410 -43.59 -22.10 10.28
C LEU A 410 -44.24 -23.33 10.89
N ASP A 411 -43.48 -24.17 11.62
CA ASP A 411 -43.99 -25.36 12.29
C ASP A 411 -44.89 -25.03 13.50
N LEU A 412 -44.70 -23.87 14.12
CA LEU A 412 -45.59 -23.33 15.14
C LEU A 412 -46.89 -22.75 14.56
N GLY A 413 -47.07 -22.74 13.25
CA GLY A 413 -48.28 -22.32 12.55
C GLY A 413 -48.23 -20.95 11.90
N HIS A 414 -47.07 -20.24 11.96
CA HIS A 414 -46.88 -18.92 11.33
C HIS A 414 -46.49 -19.06 9.85
N ALA A 415 -47.36 -19.66 9.03
CA ALA A 415 -47.09 -20.02 7.63
C ALA A 415 -46.73 -18.84 6.69
N TRP A 416 -46.97 -17.63 7.12
CA TRP A 416 -46.67 -16.35 6.43
C TRP A 416 -45.27 -15.82 6.72
N MET A 417 -44.58 -16.36 7.74
CA MET A 417 -43.32 -15.84 8.22
C MET A 417 -42.22 -15.96 7.17
N GLN A 418 -41.44 -14.89 7.00
CA GLN A 418 -40.26 -14.80 6.17
C GLN A 418 -39.08 -14.37 7.03
N VAL A 419 -37.88 -14.76 6.65
CA VAL A 419 -36.66 -14.27 7.26
C VAL A 419 -35.76 -13.66 6.17
N SER A 420 -35.28 -12.45 6.43
CA SER A 420 -34.28 -11.81 5.59
C SER A 420 -32.88 -11.89 6.25
N VAL A 421 -31.88 -12.09 5.42
CA VAL A 421 -30.49 -12.24 5.86
C VAL A 421 -29.58 -11.42 4.96
N ASN A 422 -28.75 -10.60 5.58
CA ASN A 422 -27.74 -9.80 4.88
C ASN A 422 -26.64 -10.68 4.27
N LEU A 423 -26.31 -10.44 3.01
CA LEU A 423 -25.29 -11.16 2.26
C LEU A 423 -24.16 -10.19 1.84
N SER A 424 -22.97 -10.38 2.43
CA SER A 424 -21.84 -9.50 2.14
C SER A 424 -21.35 -9.61 0.68
N PRO A 425 -20.77 -8.54 0.12
CA PRO A 425 -20.20 -8.57 -1.23
C PRO A 425 -19.18 -9.70 -1.42
N ARG A 426 -18.43 -10.03 -0.38
CA ARG A 426 -17.42 -11.09 -0.41
C ARG A 426 -18.01 -12.49 -0.46
N GLN A 427 -19.10 -12.73 0.26
CA GLN A 427 -19.85 -13.99 0.18
C GLN A 427 -20.46 -14.17 -1.21
N PHE A 428 -21.07 -13.11 -1.73
CA PHE A 428 -21.74 -13.14 -3.02
C PHE A 428 -20.79 -13.44 -4.20
N ARG A 429 -19.52 -13.06 -4.09
CA ARG A 429 -18.48 -13.41 -5.07
C ARG A 429 -17.95 -14.83 -4.97
N GLN A 430 -18.38 -15.65 -4.00
CA GLN A 430 -17.98 -17.05 -3.92
C GLN A 430 -18.65 -17.87 -5.03
N LYS A 431 -17.87 -18.68 -5.75
CA LYS A 431 -18.35 -19.49 -6.88
C LYS A 431 -19.48 -20.45 -6.51
N ASP A 432 -19.48 -20.94 -5.26
CA ASP A 432 -20.38 -21.98 -4.78
C ASP A 432 -21.52 -21.43 -3.89
N ILE A 433 -21.77 -20.11 -3.86
CA ILE A 433 -22.74 -19.49 -2.95
C ILE A 433 -24.16 -20.02 -3.17
N VAL A 434 -24.60 -20.18 -4.41
CA VAL A 434 -25.93 -20.71 -4.76
C VAL A 434 -26.09 -22.13 -4.20
N LYS A 435 -25.10 -22.99 -4.42
CA LYS A 435 -25.11 -24.37 -3.94
C LYS A 435 -25.08 -24.46 -2.41
N ALA A 436 -24.35 -23.55 -1.74
CA ALA A 436 -24.33 -23.48 -0.29
C ALA A 436 -25.72 -23.13 0.26
N ILE A 437 -26.39 -22.12 -0.32
CA ILE A 437 -27.75 -21.72 0.07
C ILE A 437 -28.75 -22.85 -0.22
N GLU A 438 -28.70 -23.49 -1.37
CA GLU A 438 -29.54 -24.66 -1.69
C GLU A 438 -29.35 -25.77 -0.65
N THR A 439 -28.12 -26.06 -0.27
CA THR A 439 -27.82 -27.07 0.76
C THR A 439 -28.43 -26.70 2.10
N ILE A 440 -28.35 -25.43 2.52
CA ILE A 440 -28.93 -24.92 3.76
C ILE A 440 -30.47 -25.06 3.73
N LEU A 441 -31.12 -24.68 2.63
CA LEU A 441 -32.55 -24.82 2.46
C LEU A 441 -33.00 -26.28 2.53
N MET A 442 -32.27 -27.20 1.93
CA MET A 442 -32.56 -28.64 2.03
C MET A 442 -32.39 -29.17 3.46
N GLN A 443 -31.30 -28.81 4.14
CA GLN A 443 -31.02 -29.26 5.51
C GLN A 443 -32.05 -28.75 6.51
N THR A 444 -32.45 -27.48 6.42
CA THR A 444 -33.42 -26.87 7.28
C THR A 444 -34.87 -27.18 6.90
N ARG A 445 -35.11 -27.68 5.70
CA ARG A 445 -36.43 -27.90 5.09
C ARG A 445 -37.27 -26.61 5.04
N LEU A 446 -36.61 -25.45 4.96
CA LEU A 446 -37.30 -24.17 4.79
C LEU A 446 -37.77 -24.04 3.34
N PRO A 447 -39.03 -23.70 3.07
CA PRO A 447 -39.46 -23.37 1.72
C PRO A 447 -38.66 -22.15 1.18
N PRO A 448 -38.05 -22.19 -0.01
CA PRO A 448 -37.21 -21.11 -0.49
C PRO A 448 -37.84 -19.73 -0.49
N ARG A 449 -39.17 -19.65 -0.74
CA ARG A 449 -39.94 -18.38 -0.70
C ARG A 449 -39.96 -17.69 0.66
N CYS A 450 -39.56 -18.40 1.74
CA CYS A 450 -39.50 -17.87 3.10
C CYS A 450 -38.13 -17.28 3.44
N LEU A 451 -37.13 -17.48 2.60
CA LEU A 451 -35.81 -16.85 2.69
C LEU A 451 -35.77 -15.66 1.76
N GLU A 452 -35.33 -14.52 2.29
CA GLU A 452 -34.96 -13.32 1.54
C GLU A 452 -33.51 -13.01 1.79
N LEU A 453 -32.77 -12.70 0.73
CA LEU A 453 -31.38 -12.27 0.82
C LEU A 453 -31.28 -10.77 0.55
N GLU A 454 -30.67 -10.05 1.46
CA GLU A 454 -30.45 -8.61 1.38
C GLU A 454 -29.06 -8.33 0.83
N ILE A 455 -28.99 -7.55 -0.23
CA ILE A 455 -27.75 -7.26 -0.96
C ILE A 455 -27.68 -5.76 -1.15
N THR A 456 -26.58 -5.14 -0.74
CA THR A 456 -26.41 -3.68 -0.84
C THR A 456 -26.40 -3.22 -2.30
N GLU A 457 -26.88 -2.00 -2.55
CA GLU A 457 -26.90 -1.36 -3.86
C GLU A 457 -25.53 -1.43 -4.54
N THR A 458 -24.45 -1.08 -3.83
CA THR A 458 -23.08 -1.11 -4.34
C THR A 458 -22.66 -2.49 -4.86
N THR A 459 -23.06 -3.56 -4.18
CA THR A 459 -22.77 -4.93 -4.60
C THR A 459 -23.42 -5.27 -5.93
N ILE A 460 -24.66 -4.84 -6.12
CA ILE A 460 -25.42 -5.06 -7.35
C ILE A 460 -24.81 -4.26 -8.51
N MET A 461 -24.43 -3.00 -8.29
CA MET A 461 -23.90 -2.12 -9.34
C MET A 461 -22.53 -2.54 -9.86
N HIS A 462 -21.68 -3.12 -9.02
CA HIS A 462 -20.38 -3.66 -9.41
C HIS A 462 -20.43 -5.14 -9.84
N SER A 463 -21.61 -5.64 -10.17
CA SER A 463 -21.84 -7.05 -10.49
C SER A 463 -21.24 -7.48 -11.81
N THR A 464 -20.47 -8.57 -11.77
CA THR A 464 -19.98 -9.29 -12.96
C THR A 464 -21.09 -10.16 -13.56
N ALA A 465 -20.88 -10.68 -14.79
CA ALA A 465 -21.81 -11.63 -15.40
C ALA A 465 -22.09 -12.86 -14.50
N HIS A 466 -21.09 -13.29 -13.72
CA HIS A 466 -21.23 -14.37 -12.74
C HIS A 466 -22.23 -14.01 -11.62
N THR A 467 -22.12 -12.83 -11.07
CA THR A 467 -22.98 -12.33 -9.99
C THR A 467 -24.45 -12.24 -10.44
N ILE A 468 -24.66 -11.74 -11.66
CA ILE A 468 -26.00 -11.68 -12.27
C ILE A 468 -26.58 -13.09 -12.46
N GLY A 469 -25.78 -14.05 -12.91
CA GLY A 469 -26.18 -15.44 -13.01
C GLY A 469 -26.64 -16.03 -11.67
N ALA A 470 -25.87 -15.79 -10.60
CA ALA A 470 -26.22 -16.27 -9.26
C ALA A 470 -27.55 -15.72 -8.75
N LEU A 471 -27.88 -14.43 -9.02
CA LEU A 471 -29.19 -13.84 -8.68
C LEU A 471 -30.35 -14.56 -9.39
N HIS A 472 -30.19 -14.84 -10.68
CA HIS A 472 -31.22 -15.57 -11.43
C HIS A 472 -31.37 -17.00 -10.94
N GLU A 473 -30.28 -17.71 -10.62
CA GLU A 473 -30.34 -19.06 -10.07
C GLU A 473 -31.04 -19.10 -8.70
N LEU A 474 -30.70 -18.17 -7.80
CA LEU A 474 -31.36 -18.06 -6.48
C LEU A 474 -32.84 -17.77 -6.62
N THR A 475 -33.23 -16.88 -7.52
CA THR A 475 -34.65 -16.58 -7.76
C THR A 475 -35.36 -17.75 -8.41
N ALA A 476 -34.72 -18.50 -9.30
CA ALA A 476 -35.26 -19.72 -9.88
C ALA A 476 -35.52 -20.82 -8.82
N LEU A 477 -34.68 -20.89 -7.77
CA LEU A 477 -34.94 -21.73 -6.59
C LEU A 477 -36.13 -21.26 -5.76
N GLY A 478 -36.61 -20.01 -5.96
CA GLY A 478 -37.71 -19.39 -5.23
C GLY A 478 -37.29 -18.52 -4.04
N VAL A 479 -35.97 -18.25 -3.89
CA VAL A 479 -35.43 -17.31 -2.89
C VAL A 479 -35.76 -15.88 -3.31
N ARG A 480 -36.12 -15.02 -2.36
CA ARG A 480 -36.39 -13.61 -2.61
C ARG A 480 -35.13 -12.79 -2.48
N ILE A 481 -35.03 -11.75 -3.27
CA ILE A 481 -33.89 -10.82 -3.24
C ILE A 481 -34.39 -9.42 -2.92
N SER A 482 -33.78 -8.74 -1.96
CA SER A 482 -34.00 -7.31 -1.68
C SER A 482 -32.71 -6.50 -1.92
N VAL A 483 -32.90 -5.28 -2.37
CA VAL A 483 -31.83 -4.29 -2.48
C VAL A 483 -31.80 -3.50 -1.19
N ASP A 484 -30.65 -3.49 -0.53
CA ASP A 484 -30.40 -2.81 0.73
C ASP A 484 -29.60 -1.52 0.57
N ASP A 485 -29.67 -0.61 1.54
CA ASP A 485 -28.98 0.70 1.57
C ASP A 485 -29.26 1.55 0.31
N PHE A 486 -30.49 1.46 -0.25
CA PHE A 486 -30.80 2.13 -1.51
C PHE A 486 -30.78 3.66 -1.37
N GLY A 487 -30.04 4.30 -2.29
CA GLY A 487 -29.86 5.76 -2.35
C GLY A 487 -28.50 6.25 -1.86
N THR A 488 -27.69 5.40 -1.19
CA THR A 488 -26.36 5.77 -0.71
C THR A 488 -25.27 5.64 -1.79
N GLY A 489 -25.59 5.01 -2.94
CA GLY A 489 -24.68 4.74 -4.06
C GLY A 489 -25.01 5.53 -5.34
N TYR A 490 -24.19 5.33 -6.36
CA TYR A 490 -24.44 5.85 -7.71
C TYR A 490 -25.46 4.97 -8.45
N SER A 491 -26.76 5.22 -8.22
CA SER A 491 -27.82 4.44 -8.84
C SER A 491 -27.90 4.67 -10.34
N SER A 492 -27.48 3.69 -11.13
CA SER A 492 -27.94 3.62 -12.52
C SER A 492 -29.29 2.87 -12.55
N LEU A 493 -30.38 3.60 -12.50
CA LEU A 493 -31.76 3.07 -12.57
C LEU A 493 -31.97 2.09 -13.74
N ALA A 494 -31.19 2.22 -14.82
CA ALA A 494 -31.21 1.33 -15.96
C ALA A 494 -30.79 -0.12 -15.66
N TYR A 495 -30.01 -0.33 -14.60
CA TYR A 495 -29.57 -1.67 -14.21
C TYR A 495 -30.57 -2.34 -13.27
N LEU A 496 -31.23 -1.60 -12.37
CA LEU A 496 -32.19 -2.17 -11.40
C LEU A 496 -33.29 -2.99 -12.07
N HIS A 497 -33.77 -2.53 -13.24
CA HIS A 497 -34.79 -3.23 -14.03
C HIS A 497 -34.32 -4.62 -14.57
N ARG A 498 -33.01 -4.87 -14.63
CA ARG A 498 -32.45 -6.12 -15.17
C ARG A 498 -32.29 -7.21 -14.12
N PHE A 499 -32.39 -6.85 -12.84
CA PHE A 499 -32.19 -7.79 -11.76
C PHE A 499 -33.52 -8.36 -11.26
N PRO A 500 -33.57 -9.64 -10.90
CA PRO A 500 -34.78 -10.28 -10.39
C PRO A 500 -34.99 -9.95 -8.90
N VAL A 501 -35.11 -8.66 -8.59
CA VAL A 501 -35.34 -8.16 -7.21
C VAL A 501 -36.82 -8.07 -6.90
N HIS A 502 -37.17 -8.19 -5.60
CA HIS A 502 -38.56 -8.22 -5.13
C HIS A 502 -38.86 -7.05 -4.23
N LYS A 503 -37.83 -6.49 -3.56
CA LYS A 503 -38.02 -5.49 -2.52
C LYS A 503 -36.91 -4.46 -2.59
N LEU A 504 -37.22 -3.23 -2.21
CA LEU A 504 -36.30 -2.12 -2.10
C LEU A 504 -36.38 -1.55 -0.70
N LYS A 505 -35.24 -1.57 0.02
CA LYS A 505 -35.11 -1.03 1.39
C LYS A 505 -34.48 0.38 1.27
N ILE A 506 -35.17 1.35 1.84
CA ILE A 506 -34.77 2.76 1.87
C ILE A 506 -33.92 2.93 3.12
N ASP A 507 -32.64 3.33 2.92
CA ASP A 507 -31.66 3.47 3.98
C ASP A 507 -32.12 4.43 5.09
N GLN A 508 -31.76 4.10 6.32
CA GLN A 508 -32.11 4.85 7.52
C GLN A 508 -31.66 6.31 7.50
N SER A 509 -30.58 6.67 6.76
CA SER A 509 -30.11 8.04 6.69
C SER A 509 -31.15 8.97 6.08
N PHE A 510 -31.84 8.54 5.04
CA PHE A 510 -32.92 9.31 4.42
C PHE A 510 -34.18 9.35 5.28
N VAL A 511 -34.52 8.23 5.95
CA VAL A 511 -35.68 8.15 6.82
C VAL A 511 -35.51 9.02 8.07
N ARG A 512 -34.29 9.09 8.62
CA ARG A 512 -33.97 9.93 9.78
C ARG A 512 -34.22 11.41 9.52
N ASP A 513 -33.89 11.89 8.32
CA ASP A 513 -33.96 13.31 7.97
C ASP A 513 -35.35 13.75 7.44
N ILE A 514 -36.36 12.85 7.46
CA ILE A 514 -37.77 13.19 7.18
C ILE A 514 -38.24 14.28 8.14
N GLY A 515 -38.69 15.40 7.56
CA GLY A 515 -39.18 16.57 8.29
C GLY A 515 -38.10 17.56 8.71
N ALA A 516 -36.81 17.19 8.70
CA ALA A 516 -35.70 18.09 8.98
C ALA A 516 -35.18 18.76 7.72
N ASP A 517 -35.04 18.01 6.61
CA ASP A 517 -34.65 18.51 5.29
C ASP A 517 -35.75 18.23 4.25
N ARG A 518 -36.06 19.28 3.44
CA ARG A 518 -37.05 19.16 2.36
C ARG A 518 -36.54 18.33 1.19
N ALA A 519 -35.23 18.36 0.92
CA ALA A 519 -34.63 17.63 -0.18
C ALA A 519 -34.64 16.12 0.10
N ASP A 520 -34.23 15.71 1.30
CA ASP A 520 -34.19 14.31 1.70
C ASP A 520 -35.62 13.73 1.84
N THR A 521 -36.53 14.52 2.37
CA THR A 521 -37.96 14.17 2.40
C THR A 521 -38.50 13.90 0.99
N ALA A 522 -38.17 14.71 -0.01
CA ALA A 522 -38.58 14.52 -1.40
C ALA A 522 -37.91 13.30 -2.05
N LEU A 523 -36.68 12.97 -1.68
CA LEU A 523 -35.98 11.78 -2.15
C LEU A 523 -36.66 10.50 -1.70
N VAL A 524 -37.05 10.38 -0.42
CA VAL A 524 -37.84 9.23 0.10
C VAL A 524 -39.11 9.04 -0.71
N GLY A 525 -39.87 10.13 -0.98
CA GLY A 525 -41.07 10.07 -1.80
C GLY A 525 -40.77 9.57 -3.22
N THR A 526 -39.66 9.99 -3.80
CA THR A 526 -39.20 9.53 -5.13
C THR A 526 -38.86 8.05 -5.14
N MET A 527 -38.17 7.54 -4.10
CA MET A 527 -37.82 6.13 -3.97
C MET A 527 -39.05 5.24 -3.82
N VAL A 528 -40.05 5.65 -3.04
CA VAL A 528 -41.33 4.94 -2.91
C VAL A 528 -42.08 4.93 -4.26
N ALA A 529 -42.14 6.06 -4.98
CA ALA A 529 -42.74 6.11 -6.30
C ALA A 529 -42.02 5.21 -7.32
N LEU A 530 -40.69 5.18 -7.29
CA LEU A 530 -39.85 4.31 -8.12
C LEU A 530 -40.15 2.83 -7.83
N SER A 531 -40.21 2.43 -6.55
CA SER A 531 -40.52 1.06 -6.16
C SER A 531 -41.89 0.62 -6.73
N LYS A 532 -42.90 1.48 -6.66
CA LYS A 532 -44.23 1.21 -7.24
C LYS A 532 -44.15 1.04 -8.77
N GLN A 533 -43.42 1.90 -9.48
CA GLN A 533 -43.25 1.78 -10.93
C GLN A 533 -42.54 0.48 -11.35
N LEU A 534 -41.59 0.03 -10.56
CA LEU A 534 -40.84 -1.20 -10.78
C LEU A 534 -41.59 -2.45 -10.22
N LYS A 535 -42.74 -2.27 -9.60
CA LYS A 535 -43.52 -3.33 -8.94
C LYS A 535 -42.75 -4.04 -7.80
N LEU A 536 -41.89 -3.28 -7.11
CA LEU A 536 -41.16 -3.73 -5.94
C LEU A 536 -41.88 -3.31 -4.67
N THR A 537 -41.75 -4.11 -3.60
CA THR A 537 -42.19 -3.73 -2.28
C THR A 537 -41.22 -2.72 -1.67
N SER A 538 -41.70 -1.55 -1.28
CA SER A 538 -40.89 -0.53 -0.58
C SER A 538 -40.85 -0.83 0.93
N VAL A 539 -39.67 -0.76 1.53
CA VAL A 539 -39.47 -0.92 2.99
C VAL A 539 -38.64 0.26 3.48
N ALA A 540 -39.14 1.00 4.46
CA ALA A 540 -38.40 2.07 5.11
C ALA A 540 -37.66 1.53 6.33
N GLU A 541 -36.36 1.84 6.44
CA GLU A 541 -35.53 1.46 7.57
C GLU A 541 -35.34 2.60 8.56
N GLY A 542 -35.04 2.25 9.82
CA GLY A 542 -34.78 3.24 10.85
C GLY A 542 -35.96 4.14 11.19
N VAL A 543 -37.19 3.62 11.15
CA VAL A 543 -38.36 4.37 11.60
C VAL A 543 -38.30 4.52 13.13
N GLU A 544 -37.96 5.73 13.61
CA GLU A 544 -37.74 6.02 15.03
C GLU A 544 -38.80 6.93 15.64
N THR A 545 -39.58 7.66 14.83
CA THR A 545 -40.58 8.62 15.32
C THR A 545 -41.95 8.41 14.67
N LYS A 546 -42.96 8.97 15.33
CA LYS A 546 -44.32 8.94 14.80
C LYS A 546 -44.45 9.79 13.53
N GLU A 547 -43.77 10.90 13.48
CA GLU A 547 -43.76 11.84 12.34
C GLU A 547 -43.22 11.16 11.09
N GLN A 548 -42.14 10.37 11.20
CA GLN A 548 -41.60 9.55 10.12
C GLN A 548 -42.66 8.51 9.65
N LEU A 549 -43.29 7.79 10.58
CA LEU A 549 -44.30 6.83 10.24
C LEU A 549 -45.47 7.47 9.49
N ASP A 550 -46.01 8.59 10.01
CA ASP A 550 -47.14 9.29 9.41
C ASP A 550 -46.83 9.74 7.98
N TYR A 551 -45.64 10.29 7.74
CA TYR A 551 -45.19 10.67 6.38
C TYR A 551 -45.05 9.46 5.45
N LEU A 552 -44.42 8.37 5.91
CA LEU A 552 -44.27 7.15 5.11
C LEU A 552 -45.62 6.55 4.71
N LEU A 553 -46.61 6.62 5.60
CA LEU A 553 -48.01 6.24 5.30
C LEU A 553 -48.62 7.17 4.23
N GLU A 554 -48.43 8.49 4.34
CA GLU A 554 -48.97 9.48 3.40
C GLU A 554 -48.45 9.24 1.97
N ILE A 555 -47.16 8.97 1.81
CA ILE A 555 -46.56 8.68 0.49
C ILE A 555 -46.84 7.25 0.00
N GLY A 556 -47.47 6.41 0.88
CA GLY A 556 -47.86 5.05 0.57
C GLY A 556 -46.70 4.08 0.48
N CYS A 557 -45.74 4.16 1.39
CA CYS A 557 -44.71 3.15 1.60
C CYS A 557 -45.37 1.86 2.12
N ASP A 558 -44.92 0.68 1.60
CA ASP A 558 -45.64 -0.59 1.88
C ASP A 558 -45.32 -1.14 3.27
N ALA A 559 -44.05 -1.11 3.67
CA ALA A 559 -43.57 -1.70 4.90
C ALA A 559 -42.47 -0.86 5.56
N GLY A 560 -42.18 -1.20 6.81
CA GLY A 560 -41.08 -0.53 7.52
C GLY A 560 -40.55 -1.36 8.69
N GLN A 561 -39.37 -0.97 9.13
CA GLN A 561 -38.72 -1.44 10.35
C GLN A 561 -38.01 -0.29 11.05
N GLY A 562 -37.84 -0.39 12.37
CA GLY A 562 -37.16 0.63 13.16
C GLY A 562 -37.56 0.55 14.62
N HIS A 563 -36.88 1.32 15.46
CA HIS A 563 -37.05 1.27 16.91
C HIS A 563 -38.41 1.78 17.36
N TYR A 564 -39.10 2.59 16.56
CA TYR A 564 -40.48 3.01 16.86
C TYR A 564 -41.46 1.86 16.73
N LEU A 565 -41.22 0.94 15.80
CA LEU A 565 -42.03 -0.21 15.51
C LEU A 565 -41.67 -1.39 16.43
N SER A 566 -40.42 -1.82 16.41
CA SER A 566 -39.87 -2.87 17.27
C SER A 566 -38.33 -2.78 17.35
N LEU A 567 -37.77 -3.05 18.52
CA LEU A 567 -36.35 -3.33 18.65
C LEU A 567 -36.00 -4.70 18.05
N PRO A 568 -34.75 -4.96 17.70
CA PRO A 568 -34.26 -6.32 17.44
C PRO A 568 -34.43 -7.21 18.67
N LEU A 569 -35.12 -8.34 18.51
CA LEU A 569 -35.50 -9.26 19.57
C LEU A 569 -34.71 -10.56 19.49
N GLY A 570 -34.45 -11.21 20.61
CA GLY A 570 -33.99 -12.59 20.61
C GLY A 570 -35.05 -13.53 20.03
N ALA A 571 -34.63 -14.70 19.52
CA ALA A 571 -35.53 -15.67 18.89
C ALA A 571 -36.72 -16.06 19.79
N GLY A 572 -36.48 -16.25 21.09
CA GLY A 572 -37.51 -16.57 22.07
C GLY A 572 -38.51 -15.42 22.33
N GLU A 573 -38.02 -14.19 22.32
CA GLU A 573 -38.82 -12.98 22.49
C GLU A 573 -39.75 -12.77 21.30
N LEU A 574 -39.20 -12.91 20.07
CA LEU A 574 -40.01 -12.81 18.86
C LEU A 574 -41.05 -13.95 18.81
N THR A 575 -40.66 -15.18 19.18
CA THR A 575 -41.64 -16.30 19.28
C THR A 575 -42.77 -15.99 20.26
N SER A 576 -42.46 -15.35 21.38
CA SER A 576 -43.45 -14.93 22.35
C SER A 576 -44.36 -13.82 21.79
N LEU A 577 -43.82 -12.88 21.03
CA LEU A 577 -44.56 -11.81 20.36
C LEU A 577 -45.53 -12.37 19.30
N LEU A 578 -45.06 -13.36 18.51
CA LEU A 578 -45.89 -14.05 17.52
C LEU A 578 -47.06 -14.79 18.15
N GLY A 579 -46.92 -15.20 19.42
CA GLY A 579 -47.94 -15.98 20.13
C GLY A 579 -47.96 -17.44 19.70
N LYS A 580 -48.62 -18.29 20.48
CA LYS A 580 -48.93 -19.66 20.07
C LYS A 580 -50.13 -19.60 19.13
N ALA A 581 -49.94 -19.84 17.85
CA ALA A 581 -51.03 -20.12 16.94
C ALA A 581 -51.67 -21.45 17.39
N GLY A 582 -52.78 -21.41 18.12
CA GLY A 582 -53.52 -22.62 18.46
C GLY A 582 -54.05 -23.30 17.19
N PRO A 583 -54.29 -24.62 17.21
CA PRO A 583 -54.90 -25.31 16.08
C PRO A 583 -56.31 -24.71 15.84
N GLY A 584 -56.44 -23.85 14.81
CA GLY A 584 -57.67 -23.13 14.47
C GLY A 584 -57.61 -21.61 14.55
N ALA A 585 -56.47 -21.02 14.99
CA ALA A 585 -56.28 -19.58 14.94
C ALA A 585 -56.17 -19.10 13.48
N SER A 586 -56.87 -18.03 13.17
CA SER A 586 -56.91 -17.40 11.85
C SER A 586 -55.49 -17.20 11.31
N ARG A 587 -55.28 -17.39 9.97
CA ARG A 587 -54.03 -17.21 9.21
C ARG A 587 -53.48 -15.75 9.25
N GLU A 588 -53.90 -14.95 10.22
CA GLU A 588 -53.56 -13.55 10.33
C GLU A 588 -52.33 -13.33 11.21
N SER A 589 -51.35 -12.61 10.70
CA SER A 589 -50.15 -12.20 11.44
C SER A 589 -50.51 -11.25 12.60
N PRO A 590 -49.83 -11.33 13.75
CA PRO A 590 -50.01 -10.39 14.84
C PRO A 590 -49.65 -8.97 14.44
N THR A 591 -50.33 -8.00 15.03
CA THR A 591 -50.07 -6.57 14.81
C THR A 591 -49.12 -6.06 15.89
N VAL A 592 -48.09 -5.33 15.51
CA VAL A 592 -47.20 -4.64 16.45
C VAL A 592 -47.86 -3.30 16.80
N ALA A 593 -48.31 -3.13 18.03
CA ALA A 593 -48.72 -1.82 18.51
C ALA A 593 -47.46 -0.96 18.73
N PRO A 594 -47.48 0.36 18.44
CA PRO A 594 -46.32 1.23 18.66
C PRO A 594 -45.75 1.05 20.07
N MET A 595 -44.47 0.80 20.19
CA MET A 595 -43.79 0.26 21.39
C MET A 595 -43.93 1.11 22.68
N ARG A 596 -44.31 2.41 22.59
CA ARG A 596 -44.57 3.26 23.77
C ARG A 596 -45.67 2.74 24.68
N ALA A 597 -46.58 1.92 24.17
CA ALA A 597 -47.63 1.31 24.99
C ALA A 597 -47.13 0.07 25.78
N GLN A 598 -46.14 -0.66 25.23
CA GLN A 598 -45.61 -1.88 25.87
C GLN A 598 -44.46 -1.59 26.85
N LEU A 599 -43.62 -0.56 26.65
CA LEU A 599 -42.54 -0.18 27.58
C LEU A 599 -43.07 0.41 28.90
N ARG A 600 -44.33 0.88 28.95
CA ARG A 600 -44.98 1.30 30.22
C ARG A 600 -45.44 0.14 31.10
N SER A 601 -45.55 -1.08 30.57
CA SER A 601 -45.95 -2.28 31.31
C SER A 601 -44.78 -3.11 31.85
N LEU A 602 -43.56 -2.88 31.35
CA LEU A 602 -42.35 -3.47 31.88
C LEU A 602 -41.64 -2.38 32.70
N GLY A 603 -41.82 -2.43 34.03
CA GLY A 603 -41.28 -1.45 34.97
C GLY A 603 -39.77 -1.20 34.82
N PRO A 604 -39.21 -0.13 35.43
CA PRO A 604 -37.85 0.28 35.28
C PRO A 604 -36.93 -0.69 36.04
N ASN A 605 -36.43 -1.71 35.35
CA ASN A 605 -35.28 -2.48 35.82
C ASN A 605 -34.58 -3.18 34.66
N ARG A 606 -33.48 -2.59 34.22
CA ARG A 606 -32.16 -3.17 34.02
C ARG A 606 -31.34 -2.29 33.05
N SER A 607 -30.54 -1.49 33.69
CA SER A 607 -29.35 -0.86 33.08
C SER A 607 -28.31 -1.92 32.70
#